data_4f442b6b86fb315a5bace471c64a0bf7
#
_entry.id   4f442b6b86fb315a5bace471c64a0bf7
#
_cell.length_a   1.000
_cell.length_b   1.000
_cell.length_c   1.000
_cell.angle_alpha   90.00
_cell.angle_beta   90.00
_cell.angle_gamma   90.00
#
_symmetry.space_group_name_H-M   'P 1'
#
loop_
_entity.id
_entity.type
_entity.pdbx_description
1 polymer ?
#
loop_
_entity_poly.entity_id
_entity_poly.type
_entity_poly.pdbx_seq_one_letter_code
_entity_poly.pdbx_strand_id
1 'polypeptide(L)'
;MNTEVLDFLNKHRVCALSTILKDGSPHVCALHYANNPKTAEVYIMTEKSGKKSEALLDGAKGKASFVTGFSDEEWITLQMDGEVRAVTNKKELLAIHKIYYKKNPGPEKYKNDPGTLFLAFKPTWYRYTEYKPNFKVISSEN
;
A
#
# COMPACT_ATOMS: atom_id res chain seq x y z
N MET A 1 -12.85 7.76 3.05
CA MET A 1 -12.41 7.96 1.65
C MET A 1 -13.63 7.95 0.73
N ASN A 2 -13.61 8.74 -0.31
CA ASN A 2 -14.66 8.77 -1.34
C ASN A 2 -14.85 7.37 -1.94
N THR A 3 -16.10 6.97 -2.19
CA THR A 3 -16.44 5.62 -2.66
C THR A 3 -15.82 5.28 -4.01
N GLU A 4 -15.82 6.22 -4.95
CA GLU A 4 -15.23 6.02 -6.28
C GLU A 4 -13.72 5.80 -6.20
N VAL A 5 -13.04 6.52 -5.31
CA VAL A 5 -11.61 6.38 -5.08
C VAL A 5 -11.30 5.02 -4.43
N LEU A 6 -12.13 4.63 -3.47
CA LEU A 6 -11.98 3.33 -2.80
C LEU A 6 -12.22 2.16 -3.77
N ASP A 7 -13.19 2.28 -4.66
CA ASP A 7 -13.46 1.28 -5.70
C ASP A 7 -12.27 1.12 -6.64
N PHE A 8 -11.65 2.24 -7.03
CA PHE A 8 -10.43 2.23 -7.83
C PHE A 8 -9.29 1.52 -7.11
N LEU A 9 -9.08 1.82 -5.83
CA LEU A 9 -8.05 1.17 -5.01
C LEU A 9 -8.31 -0.34 -4.89
N ASN A 10 -9.56 -0.74 -4.69
CA ASN A 10 -9.94 -2.14 -4.58
C ASN A 10 -9.70 -2.91 -5.89
N LYS A 11 -9.89 -2.26 -7.01
CA LYS A 11 -9.79 -2.87 -8.35
C LYS A 11 -8.34 -3.17 -8.74
N HIS A 12 -7.41 -2.29 -8.42
CA HIS A 12 -6.01 -2.41 -8.84
C HIS A 12 -5.20 -3.25 -7.84
N ARG A 13 -4.11 -3.84 -8.32
CA ARG A 13 -3.29 -4.81 -7.58
C ARG A 13 -1.83 -4.42 -7.44
N VAL A 14 -1.35 -3.50 -8.27
CA VAL A 14 0.06 -3.11 -8.32
C VAL A 14 0.18 -1.65 -7.91
N CYS A 15 1.15 -1.37 -7.08
CA CYS A 15 1.48 -0.01 -6.65
C CYS A 15 2.98 0.24 -6.77
N ALA A 16 3.35 1.51 -6.71
CA ALA A 16 4.69 1.91 -6.31
C ALA A 16 4.59 2.49 -4.91
N LEU A 17 5.43 1.98 -4.00
CA LEU A 17 5.52 2.45 -2.63
C LEU A 17 6.89 3.08 -2.41
N SER A 18 6.90 4.34 -2.00
CA SER A 18 8.13 5.05 -1.62
C SER A 18 8.21 5.12 -0.10
N THR A 19 9.37 4.75 0.44
CA THR A 19 9.66 4.78 1.87
C THR A 19 10.95 5.55 2.12
N ILE A 20 11.23 5.86 3.38
CA ILE A 20 12.46 6.53 3.78
C ILE A 20 13.38 5.51 4.44
N LEU A 21 14.60 5.40 3.91
CA LEU A 21 15.62 4.50 4.44
C LEU A 21 16.24 5.06 5.73
N LYS A 22 17.04 4.25 6.42
CA LYS A 22 17.72 4.67 7.66
C LYS A 22 18.58 5.92 7.50
N ASP A 23 19.20 6.09 6.33
CA ASP A 23 20.03 7.27 6.05
C ASP A 23 19.23 8.51 5.62
N GLY A 24 17.88 8.41 5.63
CA GLY A 24 17.00 9.51 5.22
C GLY A 24 16.73 9.61 3.73
N SER A 25 17.31 8.74 2.92
CA SER A 25 17.08 8.77 1.48
C SER A 25 15.74 8.14 1.10
N PRO A 26 15.09 8.61 0.03
CA PRO A 26 13.88 7.98 -0.47
C PRO A 26 14.22 6.69 -1.22
N HIS A 27 13.33 5.72 -1.13
CA HIS A 27 13.44 4.44 -1.82
C HIS A 27 12.08 4.03 -2.34
N VAL A 28 12.00 3.56 -3.59
CA VAL A 28 10.73 3.18 -4.21
C VAL A 28 10.83 1.78 -4.82
N CYS A 29 9.75 1.01 -4.73
CA CYS A 29 9.63 -0.27 -5.42
C CYS A 29 8.19 -0.51 -5.87
N ALA A 30 8.07 -1.31 -6.94
CA ALA A 30 6.79 -1.80 -7.42
C ALA A 30 6.41 -3.05 -6.62
N LEU A 31 5.17 -3.12 -6.16
CA LEU A 31 4.70 -4.16 -5.27
C LEU A 31 3.24 -4.51 -5.57
N HIS A 32 2.86 -5.74 -5.31
CA HIS A 32 1.45 -6.08 -5.18
C HIS A 32 0.92 -5.58 -3.83
N TYR A 33 -0.35 -5.24 -3.79
CA TYR A 33 -0.99 -4.80 -2.57
C TYR A 33 -2.41 -5.34 -2.43
N ALA A 34 -2.92 -5.28 -1.24
CA ALA A 34 -4.34 -5.33 -0.95
C ALA A 34 -4.66 -4.19 0.01
N ASN A 35 -5.92 -3.90 0.22
CA ASN A 35 -6.32 -2.85 1.14
C ASN A 35 -7.55 -3.28 1.93
N ASN A 36 -7.71 -2.69 3.09
CA ASN A 36 -8.95 -2.81 3.83
C ASN A 36 -10.06 -2.16 2.98
N PRO A 37 -11.13 -2.90 2.65
CA PRO A 37 -12.17 -2.38 1.75
C PRO A 37 -13.00 -1.24 2.34
N LYS A 38 -12.87 -0.97 3.64
CA LYS A 38 -13.61 0.09 4.33
C LYS A 38 -12.74 1.30 4.69
N THR A 39 -11.50 1.07 5.12
CA THR A 39 -10.64 2.13 5.67
C THR A 39 -9.59 2.62 4.71
N ALA A 40 -9.38 1.93 3.60
CA ALA A 40 -8.30 2.21 2.63
C ALA A 40 -6.88 1.98 3.17
N GLU A 41 -6.72 1.42 4.36
CA GLU A 41 -5.41 1.01 4.82
C GLU A 41 -4.85 -0.05 3.88
N VAL A 42 -3.60 0.12 3.42
CA VAL A 42 -2.98 -0.72 2.41
C VAL A 42 -2.03 -1.72 3.08
N TYR A 43 -2.07 -2.96 2.61
CA TYR A 43 -1.25 -4.06 3.12
C TYR A 43 -0.32 -4.55 2.04
N ILE A 44 0.94 -4.72 2.40
CA ILE A 44 1.99 -5.15 1.49
C ILE A 44 2.77 -6.29 2.14
N MET A 45 2.90 -7.39 1.40
CA MET A 45 3.76 -8.50 1.78
C MET A 45 5.16 -8.25 1.22
N THR A 46 6.15 -8.34 2.07
CA THR A 46 7.54 -8.11 1.69
C THR A 46 8.48 -9.03 2.48
N GLU A 47 9.77 -8.82 2.37
CA GLU A 47 10.79 -9.58 3.07
C GLU A 47 11.45 -8.73 4.16
N LYS A 48 11.76 -9.34 5.29
CA LYS A 48 12.51 -8.68 6.38
C LYS A 48 13.87 -8.20 5.93
N SER A 49 14.52 -8.94 5.03
CA SER A 49 15.84 -8.62 4.49
C SER A 49 15.80 -7.49 3.43
N GLY A 50 14.61 -7.07 3.01
CA GLY A 50 14.47 -6.00 2.03
C GLY A 50 14.95 -4.66 2.58
N LYS A 51 15.51 -3.85 1.69
CA LYS A 51 16.08 -2.54 2.05
C LYS A 51 15.07 -1.62 2.74
N LYS A 52 13.81 -1.59 2.26
CA LYS A 52 12.74 -0.78 2.85
C LYS A 52 12.32 -1.24 4.25
N SER A 53 12.54 -2.51 4.56
CA SER A 53 12.10 -3.08 5.84
C SER A 53 13.04 -2.72 6.99
N GLU A 54 14.30 -2.46 6.71
CA GLU A 54 15.34 -2.25 7.72
C GLU A 54 14.97 -1.13 8.70
N ALA A 55 14.45 -0.02 8.22
CA ALA A 55 14.07 1.13 9.05
C ALA A 55 12.80 0.88 9.89
N LEU A 56 12.05 -0.19 9.60
CA LEU A 56 10.75 -0.48 10.20
C LEU A 56 10.76 -1.68 11.15
N LEU A 57 11.84 -2.46 11.18
CA LEU A 57 11.93 -3.70 11.95
C LEU A 57 11.86 -3.50 13.47
N ASP A 58 12.21 -2.32 13.95
CA ASP A 58 12.17 -1.97 15.38
C ASP A 58 10.79 -1.47 15.85
N GLY A 59 9.78 -1.54 14.98
CA GLY A 59 8.43 -1.07 15.27
C GLY A 59 8.22 0.41 15.03
N ALA A 60 9.20 1.12 14.48
CA ALA A 60 9.06 2.54 14.14
C ALA A 60 8.08 2.72 12.99
N LYS A 61 7.34 3.81 13.01
CA LYS A 61 6.56 4.27 11.87
C LYS A 61 7.45 5.13 10.98
N GLY A 62 7.27 4.97 9.67
CA GLY A 62 7.95 5.78 8.67
C GLY A 62 6.97 6.53 7.79
N LYS A 63 7.40 7.65 7.23
CA LYS A 63 6.65 8.33 6.19
C LYS A 63 6.77 7.56 4.89
N ALA A 64 5.68 7.53 4.13
CA ALA A 64 5.63 6.81 2.88
C ALA A 64 4.66 7.47 1.90
N SER A 65 4.88 7.20 0.62
CA SER A 65 3.98 7.62 -0.46
C SER A 65 3.65 6.42 -1.33
N PHE A 66 2.45 6.43 -1.85
CA PHE A 66 1.87 5.33 -2.61
C PHE A 66 1.27 5.87 -3.90
N VAL A 67 1.43 5.14 -4.99
CA VAL A 67 0.71 5.41 -6.23
C VAL A 67 0.26 4.11 -6.88
N THR A 68 -0.96 4.13 -7.41
CA THR A 68 -1.48 3.07 -8.28
C THR A 68 -2.20 3.70 -9.47
N GLY A 69 -2.41 2.89 -10.53
CA GLY A 69 -2.99 3.37 -11.77
C GLY A 69 -1.92 3.72 -12.80
N PHE A 70 -1.45 2.68 -13.53
CA PHE A 70 -0.36 2.79 -14.50
C PHE A 70 -0.84 2.55 -15.94
N SER A 71 -2.15 2.52 -16.17
CA SER A 71 -2.70 2.21 -17.49
C SER A 71 -2.77 3.45 -18.36
N ASP A 72 -2.08 3.42 -19.50
CA ASP A 72 -2.18 4.45 -20.54
C ASP A 72 -3.58 4.52 -21.15
N GLU A 73 -4.32 3.43 -21.13
CA GLU A 73 -5.67 3.37 -21.69
C GLU A 73 -6.70 3.96 -20.73
N GLU A 74 -6.57 3.63 -19.44
CA GLU A 74 -7.49 4.07 -18.39
C GLU A 74 -7.28 5.54 -18.03
N TRP A 75 -6.02 5.98 -17.97
CA TRP A 75 -5.63 7.36 -17.61
C TRP A 75 -6.21 7.84 -16.29
N ILE A 76 -6.12 6.98 -15.29
CA ILE A 76 -6.53 7.28 -13.92
C ILE A 76 -5.37 6.97 -12.99
N THR A 77 -5.07 7.85 -12.05
CA THR A 77 -4.05 7.64 -11.04
C THR A 77 -4.58 7.96 -9.65
N LEU A 78 -4.08 7.24 -8.66
CA LEU A 78 -4.35 7.51 -7.25
C LEU A 78 -3.00 7.67 -6.54
N GLN A 79 -2.78 8.86 -6.00
CA GLN A 79 -1.63 9.18 -5.14
C GLN A 79 -2.08 9.24 -3.69
N MET A 80 -1.27 8.70 -2.79
CA MET A 80 -1.52 8.79 -1.35
C MET A 80 -0.22 9.05 -0.61
N ASP A 81 -0.27 9.91 0.39
CA ASP A 81 0.80 10.10 1.36
C ASP A 81 0.32 9.61 2.72
N GLY A 82 1.22 9.10 3.53
CA GLY A 82 0.84 8.59 4.84
C GLY A 82 2.01 8.02 5.61
N GLU A 83 1.68 7.08 6.48
CA GLU A 83 2.64 6.41 7.35
C GLU A 83 2.62 4.90 7.11
N VAL A 84 3.79 4.30 7.18
CA VAL A 84 3.97 2.86 7.04
C VAL A 84 4.58 2.28 8.32
N ARG A 85 4.18 1.07 8.66
CA ARG A 85 4.71 0.32 9.80
C ARG A 85 4.77 -1.17 9.50
N ALA A 86 5.68 -1.86 10.17
CA ALA A 86 5.68 -3.32 10.17
C ALA A 86 4.54 -3.83 11.07
N VAL A 87 3.84 -4.86 10.62
CA VAL A 87 2.76 -5.50 11.38
C VAL A 87 3.36 -6.62 12.22
N THR A 88 3.21 -6.52 13.54
CA THR A 88 3.75 -7.50 14.49
C THR A 88 2.67 -8.18 15.33
N ASN A 89 1.50 -7.57 15.47
CA ASN A 89 0.39 -8.13 16.26
C ASN A 89 -0.23 -9.31 15.51
N LYS A 90 -0.30 -10.47 16.17
CA LYS A 90 -0.79 -11.72 15.55
C LYS A 90 -2.25 -11.63 15.12
N LYS A 91 -3.10 -11.01 15.91
CA LYS A 91 -4.53 -10.86 15.58
C LYS A 91 -4.73 -9.99 14.36
N GLU A 92 -4.00 -8.87 14.29
CA GLU A 92 -4.01 -7.98 13.14
C GLU A 92 -3.48 -8.70 11.90
N LEU A 93 -2.39 -9.44 12.04
CA LEU A 93 -1.78 -10.19 10.95
C LEU A 93 -2.75 -11.22 10.36
N LEU A 94 -3.51 -11.94 11.19
CA LEU A 94 -4.51 -12.89 10.70
C LEU A 94 -5.61 -12.21 9.90
N ALA A 95 -6.06 -11.04 10.32
CA ALA A 95 -7.05 -10.25 9.58
C ALA A 95 -6.48 -9.77 8.23
N ILE A 96 -5.22 -9.33 8.21
CA ILE A 96 -4.53 -8.90 7.00
C ILE A 96 -4.35 -10.06 6.03
N HIS A 97 -3.98 -11.26 6.51
CA HIS A 97 -3.85 -12.45 5.68
C HIS A 97 -5.13 -12.74 4.90
N LYS A 98 -6.29 -12.66 5.54
CA LYS A 98 -7.58 -12.90 4.89
C LYS A 98 -7.83 -11.92 3.75
N ILE A 99 -7.52 -10.66 3.96
CA ILE A 99 -7.70 -9.60 2.94
C ILE A 99 -6.67 -9.75 1.82
N TYR A 100 -5.40 -9.89 2.18
CA TYR A 100 -4.30 -9.90 1.21
C TYR A 100 -4.36 -11.12 0.29
N TYR A 101 -4.50 -12.31 0.84
CA TYR A 101 -4.47 -13.54 0.05
C TYR A 101 -5.76 -13.82 -0.72
N LYS A 102 -6.85 -13.19 -0.35
CA LYS A 102 -8.06 -13.20 -1.18
C LYS A 102 -7.81 -12.49 -2.53
N LYS A 103 -7.08 -11.39 -2.49
CA LYS A 103 -6.73 -10.61 -3.69
C LYS A 103 -5.50 -11.15 -4.41
N ASN A 104 -4.52 -11.63 -3.67
CA ASN A 104 -3.24 -12.12 -4.15
C ASN A 104 -2.97 -13.53 -3.60
N PRO A 105 -3.59 -14.58 -4.16
CA PRO A 105 -3.51 -15.93 -3.58
C PRO A 105 -2.16 -16.64 -3.80
N GLY A 106 -1.41 -16.29 -4.84
CA GLY A 106 -0.16 -16.97 -5.19
C GLY A 106 0.85 -17.06 -4.06
N PRO A 107 1.18 -15.96 -3.35
CA PRO A 107 2.20 -15.98 -2.30
C PRO A 107 1.72 -16.51 -0.95
N GLU A 108 0.50 -16.99 -0.81
CA GLU A 108 -0.02 -17.51 0.48
C GLU A 108 0.83 -18.63 1.05
N LYS A 109 1.45 -19.43 0.19
CA LYS A 109 2.36 -20.51 0.60
C LYS A 109 3.55 -20.02 1.44
N TYR A 110 3.88 -18.74 1.39
CA TYR A 110 4.99 -18.14 2.14
C TYR A 110 4.55 -17.42 3.41
N LYS A 111 3.27 -17.45 3.75
CA LYS A 111 2.73 -16.65 4.87
C LYS A 111 3.37 -16.94 6.23
N ASN A 112 3.84 -18.18 6.44
CA ASN A 112 4.49 -18.61 7.67
C ASN A 112 6.00 -18.65 7.59
N ASP A 113 6.58 -18.20 6.47
CA ASP A 113 8.02 -18.11 6.33
C ASP A 113 8.57 -17.04 7.29
N PRO A 114 9.63 -17.36 8.07
CA PRO A 114 10.18 -16.41 9.04
C PRO A 114 10.71 -15.11 8.41
N GLY A 115 11.07 -15.15 7.14
CA GLY A 115 11.52 -13.97 6.39
C GLY A 115 10.41 -13.08 5.88
N THR A 116 9.16 -13.51 5.95
CA THR A 116 8.03 -12.74 5.45
C THR A 116 7.63 -11.65 6.45
N LEU A 117 7.38 -10.46 5.92
CA LEU A 117 6.95 -9.29 6.68
C LEU A 117 5.76 -8.65 6.00
N PHE A 118 4.75 -8.26 6.78
CA PHE A 118 3.68 -7.41 6.29
C PHE A 118 3.88 -5.98 6.74
N LEU A 119 3.68 -5.05 5.81
CA LEU A 119 3.64 -3.62 6.08
C LEU A 119 2.19 -3.14 5.97
N ALA A 120 1.80 -2.24 6.86
CA ALA A 120 0.52 -1.53 6.79
C ALA A 120 0.81 -0.05 6.51
N PHE A 121 0.22 0.46 5.46
CA PHE A 121 0.29 1.85 5.06
C PHE A 121 -1.04 2.52 5.36
N LYS A 122 -1.02 3.55 6.20
CA LYS A 122 -2.20 4.33 6.56
C LYS A 122 -2.16 5.66 5.82
N PRO A 123 -3.06 5.87 4.83
CA PRO A 123 -3.09 7.13 4.11
C PRO A 123 -3.60 8.27 5.02
N THR A 124 -2.95 9.43 4.91
CA THR A 124 -3.36 10.67 5.57
C THR A 124 -3.80 11.73 4.55
N TRP A 125 -3.43 11.54 3.30
CA TRP A 125 -3.80 12.38 2.18
C TRP A 125 -3.92 11.54 0.93
N TYR A 126 -4.86 11.91 0.04
CA TYR A 126 -4.96 11.27 -1.27
C TYR A 126 -5.40 12.25 -2.34
N ARG A 127 -5.03 11.94 -3.59
CA ARG A 127 -5.52 12.60 -4.79
C ARG A 127 -5.76 11.56 -5.88
N TYR A 128 -7.01 11.48 -6.32
CA TYR A 128 -7.45 10.69 -7.45
C TYR A 128 -7.59 11.61 -8.65
N THR A 129 -6.99 11.27 -9.77
CA THR A 129 -7.06 12.07 -10.98
C THR A 129 -7.50 11.18 -12.14
N GLU A 130 -8.58 11.57 -12.79
CA GLU A 130 -9.10 10.96 -14.01
C GLU A 130 -8.89 11.94 -15.16
N TYR A 131 -8.09 11.54 -16.16
CA TYR A 131 -7.71 12.43 -17.26
C TYR A 131 -8.66 12.31 -18.46
N LYS A 132 -9.36 11.18 -18.59
CA LYS A 132 -10.28 10.89 -19.70
C LYS A 132 -11.59 10.28 -19.20
N PRO A 133 -12.72 10.47 -19.90
CA PRO A 133 -12.92 11.39 -21.03
C PRO A 133 -12.92 12.85 -20.61
N ASN A 134 -13.20 13.15 -19.34
CA ASN A 134 -13.21 14.49 -18.77
C ASN A 134 -12.25 14.56 -17.59
N PHE A 135 -11.52 15.65 -17.48
CA PHE A 135 -10.63 15.86 -16.35
C PHE A 135 -11.40 15.99 -15.06
N LYS A 136 -11.10 15.12 -14.09
CA LYS A 136 -11.74 15.13 -12.77
C LYS A 136 -10.71 14.84 -11.69
N VAL A 137 -10.77 15.59 -10.60
CA VAL A 137 -9.93 15.39 -9.43
C VAL A 137 -10.81 15.21 -8.20
N ILE A 138 -10.49 14.18 -7.40
CA ILE A 138 -11.07 13.98 -6.07
C ILE A 138 -9.90 13.89 -5.11
N SER A 139 -9.85 14.74 -4.10
CA SER A 139 -8.77 14.72 -3.12
C SER A 139 -9.32 14.89 -1.71
N SER A 140 -8.55 14.38 -0.75
CA SER A 140 -8.81 14.68 0.64
C SER A 140 -8.50 16.15 0.90
N GLU A 141 -9.27 16.76 1.79
CA GLU A 141 -8.96 18.10 2.25
C GLU A 141 -7.82 18.06 3.28
N ASN A 142 -7.03 19.07 3.27
CA ASN A 142 -5.91 19.22 4.22
C ASN A 142 -6.37 19.97 5.47
#